data_e952d8902a2dc083257ee4cf1608378a
#
_entry.id   e952d8902a2dc083257ee4cf1608378a
#
_cell.length_a   1.000
_cell.length_b   1.000
_cell.length_c   1.000
_cell.angle_alpha   90.00
_cell.angle_beta   90.00
_cell.angle_gamma   90.00
#
_symmetry.space_group_name_H-M   'P 1'
#
loop_
_entity.id
_entity.type
_entity.pdbx_description
1 polymer ?
#
loop_
_entity_poly.entity_id
_entity_poly.type
_entity_poly.pdbx_seq_one_letter_code
_entity_poly.pdbx_strand_id
1 'polypeptide(L)'
;MARHSPPTGRVVKLLDFFTAHPGRRFGLSELARELDLAKPTCLGILTELTTGGYLVRDPQPVTYRLGPAMIAAGRVASEGFGASEVARRHLEDLSRRYGATCTASAVAGDRILMLQSAGPGRVKLGETYPFAPPVGLMYVLWDSDAAFDAWLAKPPAVPVRLDEAHLRRVVAECREHGYLVESLTSAGRRLYALMAGVGAEELPPEVRGLVGELVSSLGERVYLGADLEPRRKHAVSLLAAPTFDASGRQELVLTLSVGEPVTGAEIARRGAALVAAADAVTAESGGRHPTRSVL
;
A
#
# COMPACT_ATOMS: atom_id res chain seq x y z
N MET A 1 4.97 26.01 3.66
CA MET A 1 5.45 25.00 2.70
C MET A 1 6.93 24.73 2.97
N ALA A 2 7.30 23.47 3.21
CA ALA A 2 8.71 23.11 3.36
C ALA A 2 9.45 23.29 2.02
N ARG A 3 10.65 23.89 2.08
CA ARG A 3 11.46 24.13 0.88
C ARG A 3 12.05 22.81 0.40
N HIS A 4 11.79 22.43 -0.84
CA HIS A 4 12.39 21.24 -1.47
C HIS A 4 13.92 21.39 -1.50
N SER A 5 14.66 20.31 -1.13
CA SER A 5 16.12 20.23 -1.16
C SER A 5 16.59 19.31 -2.30
N PRO A 6 17.00 19.85 -3.46
CA PRO A 6 17.42 19.03 -4.59
C PRO A 6 18.58 18.07 -4.27
N PRO A 7 19.59 18.43 -3.47
CA PRO A 7 20.65 17.49 -3.10
C PRO A 7 20.13 16.29 -2.31
N THR A 8 19.26 16.55 -1.31
CA THR A 8 18.65 15.47 -0.51
C THR A 8 17.76 14.56 -1.36
N GLY A 9 16.98 15.14 -2.29
CA GLY A 9 16.15 14.37 -3.22
C GLY A 9 16.97 13.39 -4.09
N ARG A 10 18.20 13.74 -4.46
CA ARG A 10 19.11 12.84 -5.20
C ARG A 10 19.54 11.64 -4.35
N VAL A 11 19.78 11.85 -3.05
CA VAL A 11 20.10 10.76 -2.12
C VAL A 11 18.93 9.79 -2.00
N VAL A 12 17.70 10.32 -1.84
CA VAL A 12 16.47 9.50 -1.78
C VAL A 12 16.31 8.69 -3.06
N LYS A 13 16.40 9.33 -4.24
CA LYS A 13 16.31 8.62 -5.54
C LYS A 13 17.33 7.49 -5.67
N LEU A 14 18.55 7.69 -5.17
CA LEU A 14 19.59 6.66 -5.22
C LEU A 14 19.25 5.47 -4.31
N LEU A 15 18.75 5.71 -3.11
CA LEU A 15 18.32 4.63 -2.20
C LEU A 15 17.12 3.88 -2.77
N ASP A 16 16.13 4.57 -3.31
CA ASP A 16 14.95 3.99 -3.96
C ASP A 16 15.37 3.11 -5.16
N PHE A 17 16.35 3.57 -5.93
CA PHE A 17 16.88 2.78 -7.04
C PHE A 17 17.47 1.43 -6.59
N PHE A 18 18.24 1.42 -5.49
CA PHE A 18 18.77 0.17 -4.94
C PHE A 18 17.66 -0.74 -4.42
N THR A 19 16.63 -0.20 -3.77
CA THR A 19 15.51 -0.99 -3.25
C THR A 19 14.65 -1.58 -4.37
N ALA A 20 14.53 -0.88 -5.50
CA ALA A 20 13.84 -1.39 -6.69
C ALA A 20 14.59 -2.53 -7.41
N HIS A 21 15.89 -2.72 -7.12
CA HIS A 21 16.74 -3.72 -7.76
C HIS A 21 17.40 -4.66 -6.74
N PRO A 22 16.62 -5.48 -6.01
CA PRO A 22 17.14 -6.33 -4.95
C PRO A 22 18.20 -7.31 -5.46
N GLY A 23 19.29 -7.45 -4.68
CA GLY A 23 20.40 -8.36 -5.00
C GLY A 23 21.34 -7.90 -6.09
N ARG A 24 21.06 -6.79 -6.77
CA ARG A 24 21.96 -6.24 -7.80
C ARG A 24 23.02 -5.32 -7.19
N ARG A 25 24.13 -5.22 -7.91
CA ARG A 25 25.25 -4.32 -7.63
C ARG A 25 25.44 -3.42 -8.83
N PHE A 26 25.78 -2.16 -8.59
CA PHE A 26 25.86 -1.14 -9.63
C PHE A 26 27.17 -0.36 -9.54
N GLY A 27 27.78 -0.11 -10.70
CA GLY A 27 28.95 0.76 -10.79
C GLY A 27 28.60 2.24 -10.84
N LEU A 28 29.54 3.12 -10.51
CA LEU A 28 29.35 4.58 -10.53
C LEU A 28 28.77 5.10 -11.86
N SER A 29 29.33 4.63 -13.00
CA SER A 29 28.89 5.13 -14.32
C SER A 29 27.47 4.69 -14.67
N GLU A 30 27.05 3.51 -14.23
CA GLU A 30 25.71 2.98 -14.40
C GLU A 30 24.72 3.80 -13.56
N LEU A 31 25.01 3.98 -12.26
CA LEU A 31 24.18 4.77 -11.37
C LEU A 31 24.02 6.24 -11.83
N ALA A 32 25.11 6.87 -12.27
CA ALA A 32 25.08 8.22 -12.78
C ALA A 32 24.17 8.38 -14.00
N ARG A 33 24.19 7.39 -14.91
CA ARG A 33 23.33 7.36 -16.09
C ARG A 33 21.85 7.10 -15.72
N GLU A 34 21.58 6.07 -14.93
CA GLU A 34 20.20 5.67 -14.58
C GLU A 34 19.47 6.75 -13.77
N LEU A 35 20.21 7.51 -12.96
CA LEU A 35 19.65 8.55 -12.08
C LEU A 35 19.75 9.98 -12.66
N ASP A 36 20.29 10.10 -13.89
CA ASP A 36 20.57 11.39 -14.55
C ASP A 36 21.38 12.33 -13.65
N LEU A 37 22.48 11.82 -13.11
CA LEU A 37 23.39 12.56 -12.24
C LEU A 37 24.77 12.75 -12.88
N ALA A 38 25.37 13.92 -12.66
CA ALA A 38 26.79 14.11 -12.97
C ALA A 38 27.63 13.12 -12.13
N LYS A 39 28.62 12.46 -12.76
CA LYS A 39 29.48 11.47 -12.07
C LYS A 39 30.10 12.00 -10.75
N PRO A 40 30.62 13.25 -10.68
CA PRO A 40 31.14 13.78 -9.43
C PRO A 40 30.09 13.87 -8.32
N THR A 41 28.89 14.30 -8.67
CA THR A 41 27.75 14.37 -7.70
C THR A 41 27.37 12.97 -7.22
N CYS A 42 27.22 12.02 -8.15
CA CYS A 42 26.91 10.63 -7.81
C CYS A 42 28.02 10.03 -6.91
N LEU A 43 29.29 10.24 -7.24
CA LEU A 43 30.41 9.75 -6.43
C LEU A 43 30.38 10.35 -5.01
N GLY A 44 30.11 11.65 -4.86
CA GLY A 44 30.00 12.29 -3.54
C GLY A 44 28.92 11.64 -2.69
N ILE A 45 27.73 11.42 -3.25
CA ILE A 45 26.62 10.74 -2.54
C ILE A 45 27.01 9.31 -2.15
N LEU A 46 27.61 8.53 -3.09
CA LEU A 46 28.05 7.17 -2.84
C LEU A 46 29.11 7.10 -1.73
N THR A 47 30.03 8.07 -1.70
CA THR A 47 31.07 8.16 -0.68
C THR A 47 30.47 8.39 0.71
N GLU A 48 29.59 9.38 0.86
CA GLU A 48 28.93 9.70 2.14
C GLU A 48 28.08 8.52 2.65
N LEU A 49 27.28 7.93 1.76
CA LEU A 49 26.48 6.76 2.14
C LEU A 49 27.32 5.53 2.49
N THR A 50 28.47 5.35 1.84
CA THR A 50 29.41 4.26 2.18
C THR A 50 30.08 4.53 3.53
N THR A 51 30.51 5.78 3.78
CA THR A 51 31.09 6.18 5.06
C THR A 51 30.11 5.96 6.22
N GLY A 52 28.82 6.27 6.00
CA GLY A 52 27.75 6.04 6.97
C GLY A 52 27.29 4.56 7.08
N GLY A 53 27.83 3.65 6.27
CA GLY A 53 27.44 2.24 6.27
C GLY A 53 26.08 1.93 5.61
N TYR A 54 25.44 2.93 4.99
CA TYR A 54 24.19 2.75 4.23
C TYR A 54 24.44 2.05 2.89
N LEU A 55 25.64 2.17 2.33
CA LEU A 55 26.11 1.40 1.19
C LEU A 55 27.38 0.65 1.57
N VAL A 56 27.63 -0.45 0.83
CA VAL A 56 28.92 -1.16 0.82
C VAL A 56 29.51 -1.01 -0.57
N ARG A 57 30.78 -0.65 -0.64
CA ARG A 57 31.57 -0.62 -1.86
C ARG A 57 32.37 -1.91 -1.98
N ASP A 58 32.09 -2.70 -3.00
CA ASP A 58 32.89 -3.87 -3.34
C ASP A 58 34.12 -3.46 -4.14
N PRO A 59 35.32 -4.00 -3.88
CA PRO A 59 36.56 -3.49 -4.48
C PRO A 59 36.78 -3.97 -5.92
N GLN A 60 36.33 -5.16 -6.30
CA GLN A 60 36.58 -5.75 -7.63
C GLN A 60 35.39 -6.60 -8.08
N PRO A 61 34.66 -6.21 -9.14
CA PRO A 61 34.69 -4.85 -9.72
C PRO A 61 34.14 -3.82 -8.73
N VAL A 62 34.56 -2.55 -8.91
CA VAL A 62 34.05 -1.47 -8.06
C VAL A 62 32.56 -1.28 -8.28
N THR A 63 31.77 -1.80 -7.35
CA THR A 63 30.30 -1.70 -7.36
C THR A 63 29.79 -1.35 -5.96
N TYR A 64 28.53 -0.92 -5.90
CA TYR A 64 27.86 -0.53 -4.67
C TYR A 64 26.59 -1.37 -4.48
N ARG A 65 26.22 -1.63 -3.23
CA ARG A 65 25.00 -2.28 -2.78
C ARG A 65 24.55 -1.72 -1.45
N LEU A 66 23.32 -1.99 -1.04
CA LEU A 66 22.83 -1.57 0.27
C LEU A 66 23.69 -2.16 1.40
N GLY A 67 23.96 -1.34 2.41
CA GLY A 67 24.81 -1.64 3.55
C GLY A 67 24.04 -1.95 4.84
N PRO A 68 24.74 -2.43 5.89
CA PRO A 68 24.12 -2.89 7.12
C PRO A 68 23.40 -1.78 7.93
N ALA A 69 23.74 -0.50 7.74
CA ALA A 69 23.02 0.60 8.38
C ALA A 69 21.54 0.66 7.96
N MET A 70 21.22 0.15 6.75
CA MET A 70 19.83 0.05 6.29
C MET A 70 19.04 -0.98 7.11
N ILE A 71 19.67 -2.05 7.56
CA ILE A 71 19.03 -3.08 8.41
C ILE A 71 18.67 -2.47 9.76
N ALA A 72 19.59 -1.72 10.36
CA ALA A 72 19.35 -1.06 11.64
C ALA A 72 18.24 0.00 11.54
N ALA A 73 18.28 0.84 10.50
CA ALA A 73 17.26 1.84 10.25
C ALA A 73 15.88 1.20 9.99
N GLY A 74 15.84 0.13 9.17
CA GLY A 74 14.62 -0.60 8.89
C GLY A 74 14.01 -1.26 10.13
N ARG A 75 14.85 -1.83 11.01
CA ARG A 75 14.39 -2.42 12.28
C ARG A 75 13.71 -1.37 13.17
N VAL A 76 14.34 -0.23 13.36
CA VAL A 76 13.77 0.86 14.17
C VAL A 76 12.50 1.41 13.53
N ALA A 77 12.48 1.57 12.20
CA ALA A 77 11.29 1.99 11.49
C ALA A 77 10.13 1.00 11.65
N SER A 78 10.43 -0.31 11.65
CA SER A 78 9.43 -1.38 11.84
C SER A 78 8.81 -1.37 13.24
N GLU A 79 9.52 -0.88 14.26
CA GLU A 79 8.99 -0.72 15.62
C GLU A 79 7.80 0.25 15.66
N GLY A 80 7.77 1.25 14.76
CA GLY A 80 6.63 2.16 14.55
C GLY A 80 5.39 1.48 13.94
N PHE A 81 5.52 0.23 13.48
CA PHE A 81 4.44 -0.58 12.90
C PHE A 81 4.29 -1.91 13.63
N GLY A 82 4.31 -1.89 14.97
CA GLY A 82 4.28 -3.10 15.79
C GLY A 82 3.13 -4.05 15.48
N ALA A 83 1.96 -3.53 15.17
CA ALA A 83 0.80 -4.32 14.74
C ALA A 83 1.07 -5.15 13.46
N SER A 84 2.01 -4.74 12.60
CA SER A 84 2.32 -5.48 11.38
C SER A 84 2.99 -6.83 11.66
N GLU A 85 3.84 -6.92 12.67
CA GLU A 85 4.47 -8.18 13.06
C GLU A 85 3.45 -9.15 13.70
N VAL A 86 2.51 -8.61 14.48
CA VAL A 86 1.36 -9.38 14.99
C VAL A 86 0.51 -9.89 13.81
N ALA A 87 0.23 -9.02 12.84
CA ALA A 87 -0.58 -9.36 11.67
C ALA A 87 0.01 -10.52 10.86
N ARG A 88 1.34 -10.68 10.79
CA ARG A 88 2.00 -11.72 9.99
C ARG A 88 1.45 -13.13 10.26
N ARG A 89 1.28 -13.52 11.52
CA ARG A 89 0.75 -14.85 11.89
C ARG A 89 -0.69 -15.05 11.41
N HIS A 90 -1.53 -14.03 11.61
CA HIS A 90 -2.93 -14.07 11.18
C HIS A 90 -3.08 -14.11 9.66
N LEU A 91 -2.21 -13.41 8.92
CA LEU A 91 -2.17 -13.47 7.46
C LEU A 91 -1.72 -14.84 6.96
N GLU A 92 -0.74 -15.49 7.61
CA GLU A 92 -0.32 -16.85 7.29
C GLU A 92 -1.45 -17.86 7.50
N ASP A 93 -2.23 -17.72 8.56
CA ASP A 93 -3.38 -18.59 8.85
C ASP A 93 -4.50 -18.41 7.82
N LEU A 94 -4.86 -17.17 7.49
CA LEU A 94 -5.83 -16.87 6.44
C LEU A 94 -5.37 -17.40 5.09
N SER A 95 -4.09 -17.19 4.76
CA SER A 95 -3.50 -17.68 3.52
C SER A 95 -3.57 -19.20 3.41
N ARG A 96 -3.21 -19.93 4.46
CA ARG A 96 -3.33 -21.41 4.49
C ARG A 96 -4.78 -21.87 4.35
N ARG A 97 -5.71 -21.20 5.02
CA ARG A 97 -7.13 -21.54 5.00
C ARG A 97 -7.78 -21.38 3.64
N TYR A 98 -7.41 -20.35 2.92
CA TYR A 98 -8.07 -19.97 1.66
C TYR A 98 -7.20 -20.15 0.41
N GLY A 99 -5.94 -20.57 0.55
CA GLY A 99 -4.99 -20.67 -0.57
C GLY A 99 -4.73 -19.33 -1.26
N ALA A 100 -4.92 -18.23 -0.54
CA ALA A 100 -4.97 -16.87 -1.08
C ALA A 100 -3.80 -16.01 -0.59
N THR A 101 -3.44 -14.99 -1.35
CA THR A 101 -2.50 -13.96 -0.89
C THR A 101 -3.21 -13.03 0.08
N CYS A 102 -2.61 -12.86 1.26
CA CYS A 102 -3.06 -11.94 2.28
C CYS A 102 -1.96 -10.90 2.55
N THR A 103 -2.33 -9.64 2.78
CA THR A 103 -1.37 -8.57 3.05
C THR A 103 -1.79 -7.71 4.22
N ALA A 104 -0.81 -7.03 4.83
CA ALA A 104 -1.04 -5.91 5.73
C ALA A 104 -0.30 -4.68 5.21
N SER A 105 -0.98 -3.55 5.23
CA SER A 105 -0.48 -2.28 4.74
C SER A 105 -0.97 -1.13 5.61
N ALA A 106 -0.23 -0.02 5.62
CA ALA A 106 -0.56 1.19 6.37
C ALA A 106 -0.31 2.45 5.56
N VAL A 107 -0.83 3.56 6.04
CA VAL A 107 -0.48 4.89 5.52
C VAL A 107 0.70 5.45 6.29
N ALA A 108 1.73 5.86 5.57
CA ALA A 108 2.89 6.57 6.10
C ALA A 108 3.05 7.90 5.33
N GLY A 109 2.70 9.01 5.97
CA GLY A 109 2.64 10.32 5.32
C GLY A 109 1.58 10.38 4.23
N ASP A 110 2.02 10.58 2.99
CA ASP A 110 1.17 10.62 1.78
C ASP A 110 1.26 9.32 0.94
N ARG A 111 1.83 8.26 1.51
CA ARG A 111 2.03 6.97 0.84
C ARG A 111 1.38 5.83 1.60
N ILE A 112 0.89 4.85 0.86
CA ILE A 112 0.50 3.54 1.37
C ILE A 112 1.73 2.65 1.30
N LEU A 113 2.06 1.96 2.38
CA LEU A 113 3.23 1.09 2.50
C LEU A 113 2.81 -0.36 2.73
N MET A 114 3.32 -1.27 1.90
CA MET A 114 3.14 -2.71 2.06
C MET A 114 4.07 -3.25 3.15
N LEU A 115 3.52 -3.71 4.28
CA LEU A 115 4.27 -4.10 5.48
C LEU A 115 4.46 -5.60 5.60
N GLN A 116 3.41 -6.40 5.32
CA GLN A 116 3.44 -7.86 5.41
C GLN A 116 2.72 -8.51 4.24
N SER A 117 3.14 -9.73 3.91
CA SER A 117 2.48 -10.55 2.89
C SER A 117 2.64 -12.02 3.22
N ALA A 118 1.57 -12.80 3.03
CA ALA A 118 1.56 -14.26 3.12
C ALA A 118 0.82 -14.85 1.92
N GLY A 119 1.27 -16.01 1.44
CA GLY A 119 0.62 -16.74 0.36
C GLY A 119 1.35 -16.71 -0.99
N PRO A 120 0.69 -17.21 -2.06
CA PRO A 120 1.35 -17.50 -3.33
C PRO A 120 1.67 -16.26 -4.18
N GLY A 121 1.03 -15.11 -3.93
CA GLY A 121 1.23 -13.88 -4.70
C GLY A 121 2.58 -13.23 -4.41
N ARG A 122 3.17 -12.64 -5.44
CA ARG A 122 4.39 -11.84 -5.28
C ARG A 122 4.03 -10.40 -4.92
N VAL A 123 4.07 -10.09 -3.64
CA VAL A 123 3.94 -8.72 -3.13
C VAL A 123 5.31 -8.29 -2.60
N LYS A 124 5.78 -7.13 -3.03
CA LYS A 124 7.05 -6.59 -2.57
C LYS A 124 6.82 -5.83 -1.27
N LEU A 125 7.42 -6.29 -0.18
CA LEU A 125 7.43 -5.55 1.07
C LEU A 125 8.21 -4.24 0.89
N GLY A 126 7.73 -3.16 1.52
CA GLY A 126 8.28 -1.82 1.33
C GLY A 126 7.81 -1.10 0.05
N GLU A 127 7.06 -1.78 -0.84
CA GLU A 127 6.44 -1.12 -1.99
C GLU A 127 5.43 -0.07 -1.53
N THR A 128 5.41 1.06 -2.21
CA THR A 128 4.55 2.18 -1.83
C THR A 128 3.63 2.61 -2.95
N TYR A 129 2.43 3.07 -2.58
CA TYR A 129 1.44 3.61 -3.50
C TYR A 129 1.02 5.02 -3.05
N PRO A 130 0.53 5.89 -3.93
CA PRO A 130 0.03 7.20 -3.53
C PRO A 130 -1.21 7.05 -2.62
N PHE A 131 -1.26 7.83 -1.55
CA PHE A 131 -2.45 7.93 -0.70
C PHE A 131 -3.26 9.17 -1.08
N ALA A 132 -3.92 9.08 -2.22
CA ALA A 132 -4.79 10.12 -2.77
C ALA A 132 -5.83 9.48 -3.71
N PRO A 133 -7.02 10.09 -3.89
CA PRO A 133 -8.04 9.54 -4.78
C PRO A 133 -7.51 9.20 -6.18
N PRO A 134 -7.97 8.10 -6.79
CA PRO A 134 -8.92 7.10 -6.29
C PRO A 134 -8.27 6.04 -5.41
N VAL A 135 -6.96 6.11 -5.13
CA VAL A 135 -6.18 5.13 -4.38
C VAL A 135 -6.25 5.42 -2.89
N GLY A 136 -6.52 4.40 -2.09
CA GLY A 136 -6.44 4.52 -0.64
C GLY A 136 -7.77 4.68 0.09
N LEU A 137 -8.91 4.51 -0.58
CA LEU A 137 -10.23 4.55 0.07
C LEU A 137 -10.29 3.64 1.31
N MET A 138 -9.78 2.42 1.21
CA MET A 138 -9.79 1.45 2.31
C MET A 138 -9.03 1.89 3.58
N TYR A 139 -8.23 2.95 3.51
CA TYR A 139 -7.50 3.48 4.67
C TYR A 139 -8.24 4.60 5.40
N VAL A 140 -9.43 4.97 4.95
CA VAL A 140 -10.26 6.01 5.57
C VAL A 140 -11.70 5.55 5.82
N LEU A 141 -12.08 4.35 5.37
CA LEU A 141 -13.45 3.85 5.51
C LEU A 141 -13.91 3.74 6.96
N TRP A 142 -13.01 3.32 7.84
CA TRP A 142 -13.32 3.05 9.24
C TRP A 142 -12.75 4.09 10.20
N ASP A 143 -12.11 5.13 9.66
CA ASP A 143 -11.66 6.30 10.41
C ASP A 143 -12.80 7.34 10.52
N SER A 144 -12.51 8.52 11.06
CA SER A 144 -13.47 9.62 11.19
C SER A 144 -13.92 10.17 9.83
N ASP A 145 -15.10 10.82 9.80
CA ASP A 145 -15.56 11.50 8.59
C ASP A 145 -14.58 12.61 8.17
N ALA A 146 -13.94 13.27 9.13
CA ALA A 146 -12.90 14.25 8.85
C ALA A 146 -11.68 13.65 8.12
N ALA A 147 -11.29 12.42 8.43
CA ALA A 147 -10.23 11.72 7.73
C ALA A 147 -10.63 11.36 6.29
N PHE A 148 -11.88 10.92 6.09
CA PHE A 148 -12.44 10.67 4.76
C PHE A 148 -12.49 11.96 3.92
N ASP A 149 -13.02 13.06 4.49
CA ASP A 149 -13.11 14.35 3.80
C ASP A 149 -11.71 14.90 3.45
N ALA A 150 -10.76 14.76 4.36
CA ALA A 150 -9.37 15.16 4.11
C ALA A 150 -8.71 14.35 2.99
N TRP A 151 -8.99 13.04 2.89
CA TRP A 151 -8.52 12.21 1.78
C TRP A 151 -9.20 12.62 0.47
N LEU A 152 -10.51 12.85 0.48
CA LEU A 152 -11.29 13.24 -0.71
C LEU A 152 -10.84 14.59 -1.28
N ALA A 153 -10.40 15.51 -0.41
CA ALA A 153 -9.90 16.83 -0.80
C ALA A 153 -8.48 16.82 -1.37
N LYS A 154 -7.75 15.71 -1.32
CA LYS A 154 -6.40 15.62 -1.90
C LYS A 154 -6.47 15.71 -3.43
N PRO A 155 -5.47 16.33 -4.09
CA PRO A 155 -5.33 16.22 -5.53
C PRO A 155 -5.32 14.74 -5.94
N PRO A 156 -6.17 14.34 -6.90
CA PRO A 156 -6.24 12.93 -7.28
C PRO A 156 -4.92 12.47 -7.92
N ALA A 157 -4.51 11.26 -7.57
CA ALA A 157 -3.30 10.63 -8.12
C ALA A 157 -3.37 10.47 -9.65
N VAL A 158 -4.58 10.28 -10.17
CA VAL A 158 -4.91 10.26 -11.60
C VAL A 158 -6.24 10.99 -11.80
N PRO A 159 -6.46 11.67 -12.93
CA PRO A 159 -7.74 12.33 -13.22
C PRO A 159 -8.89 11.31 -13.16
N VAL A 160 -9.84 11.54 -12.26
CA VAL A 160 -10.99 10.65 -12.05
C VAL A 160 -12.18 11.48 -11.60
N ARG A 161 -13.38 11.08 -12.02
CA ARG A 161 -14.63 11.61 -11.48
C ARG A 161 -15.08 10.69 -10.36
N LEU A 162 -15.14 11.21 -9.15
CA LEU A 162 -15.61 10.47 -7.97
C LEU A 162 -17.09 10.80 -7.74
N ASP A 163 -17.90 9.76 -7.55
CA ASP A 163 -19.27 9.92 -7.04
C ASP A 163 -19.21 9.92 -5.49
N GLU A 164 -19.16 11.12 -4.93
CA GLU A 164 -19.08 11.30 -3.47
C GLU A 164 -20.27 10.66 -2.74
N ALA A 165 -21.49 10.76 -3.29
CA ALA A 165 -22.67 10.17 -2.68
C ALA A 165 -22.57 8.64 -2.63
N HIS A 166 -22.03 8.01 -3.69
CA HIS A 166 -21.74 6.58 -3.70
C HIS A 166 -20.66 6.22 -2.68
N LEU A 167 -19.56 6.96 -2.64
CA LEU A 167 -18.47 6.71 -1.68
C LEU A 167 -18.95 6.81 -0.22
N ARG A 168 -19.82 7.77 0.12
CA ARG A 168 -20.40 7.87 1.47
C ARG A 168 -21.30 6.68 1.82
N ARG A 169 -22.04 6.11 0.85
CA ARG A 169 -22.77 4.85 1.06
C ARG A 169 -21.83 3.68 1.33
N VAL A 170 -20.73 3.59 0.56
CA VAL A 170 -19.68 2.57 0.78
C VAL A 170 -19.10 2.69 2.19
N VAL A 171 -18.78 3.91 2.64
CA VAL A 171 -18.29 4.16 4.02
C VAL A 171 -19.28 3.63 5.06
N ALA A 172 -20.56 3.96 4.92
CA ALA A 172 -21.60 3.54 5.87
C ALA A 172 -21.72 2.02 5.95
N GLU A 173 -21.81 1.33 4.81
CA GLU A 173 -21.89 -0.14 4.76
C GLU A 173 -20.61 -0.83 5.27
N CYS A 174 -19.43 -0.33 4.89
CA CYS A 174 -18.19 -0.94 5.38
C CYS A 174 -18.05 -0.80 6.89
N ARG A 175 -18.50 0.32 7.48
CA ARG A 175 -18.53 0.50 8.94
C ARG A 175 -19.52 -0.43 9.63
N GLU A 176 -20.63 -0.76 8.97
CA GLU A 176 -21.63 -1.70 9.49
C GLU A 176 -21.12 -3.15 9.45
N HIS A 177 -20.57 -3.58 8.31
CA HIS A 177 -20.13 -4.96 8.09
C HIS A 177 -18.72 -5.26 8.59
N GLY A 178 -17.89 -4.23 8.78
CA GLY A 178 -16.49 -4.37 9.21
C GLY A 178 -15.51 -4.74 8.10
N TYR A 179 -15.94 -4.89 6.86
CA TYR A 179 -15.06 -5.20 5.74
C TYR A 179 -15.55 -4.57 4.42
N LEU A 180 -14.61 -4.38 3.51
CA LEU A 180 -14.82 -3.93 2.13
C LEU A 180 -14.76 -5.12 1.18
N VAL A 181 -15.59 -5.10 0.13
CA VAL A 181 -15.54 -6.04 -1.01
C VAL A 181 -15.24 -5.27 -2.27
N GLU A 182 -14.10 -5.53 -2.90
CA GLU A 182 -13.63 -4.78 -4.06
C GLU A 182 -13.43 -5.68 -5.27
N SER A 183 -13.88 -5.21 -6.44
CA SER A 183 -13.63 -5.84 -7.73
C SER A 183 -12.78 -4.93 -8.61
N LEU A 184 -11.52 -5.30 -8.78
CA LEU A 184 -10.65 -4.67 -9.76
C LEU A 184 -10.63 -5.48 -11.05
N THR A 185 -10.80 -4.84 -12.18
CA THR A 185 -10.56 -5.49 -13.47
C THR A 185 -9.09 -5.87 -13.61
N SER A 186 -8.76 -6.79 -14.53
CA SER A 186 -7.37 -7.15 -14.81
C SER A 186 -6.53 -5.95 -15.26
N ALA A 187 -7.14 -5.00 -15.97
CA ALA A 187 -6.49 -3.77 -16.38
C ALA A 187 -6.31 -2.80 -15.20
N GLY A 188 -7.29 -2.67 -14.31
CA GLY A 188 -7.17 -1.92 -13.05
C GLY A 188 -6.01 -2.44 -12.20
N ARG A 189 -5.91 -3.75 -11.99
CA ARG A 189 -4.77 -4.36 -11.26
C ARG A 189 -3.41 -4.07 -11.91
N ARG A 190 -3.32 -4.12 -13.24
CA ARG A 190 -2.08 -3.74 -13.97
C ARG A 190 -1.74 -2.28 -13.79
N LEU A 191 -2.74 -1.42 -13.79
CA LEU A 191 -2.57 0.01 -13.57
C LEU A 191 -2.03 0.29 -12.16
N TYR A 192 -2.60 -0.32 -11.13
CA TYR A 192 -2.06 -0.22 -9.77
C TYR A 192 -0.60 -0.69 -9.70
N ALA A 193 -0.27 -1.81 -10.38
CA ALA A 193 1.11 -2.28 -10.45
C ALA A 193 2.06 -1.31 -11.16
N LEU A 194 1.58 -0.56 -12.16
CA LEU A 194 2.37 0.50 -12.81
C LEU A 194 2.54 1.73 -11.94
N MET A 195 1.56 2.05 -11.09
CA MET A 195 1.64 3.17 -10.14
C MET A 195 2.52 2.85 -8.92
N ALA A 196 2.80 1.58 -8.67
CA ALA A 196 3.75 1.15 -7.68
C ALA A 196 5.17 1.54 -8.12
N GLY A 197 5.82 2.40 -7.34
CA GLY A 197 7.19 2.84 -7.62
C GLY A 197 7.34 4.00 -8.61
N VAL A 198 6.26 4.45 -9.27
CA VAL A 198 6.25 5.68 -10.07
C VAL A 198 5.46 6.74 -9.32
N GLY A 199 6.10 7.86 -8.97
CA GLY A 199 5.38 9.01 -8.44
C GLY A 199 4.35 9.50 -9.48
N ALA A 200 3.12 9.75 -9.08
CA ALA A 200 2.09 10.27 -10.00
C ALA A 200 2.52 11.57 -10.71
N GLU A 201 3.45 12.30 -10.10
CA GLU A 201 4.06 13.52 -10.67
C GLU A 201 5.08 13.25 -11.79
N GLU A 202 5.60 12.02 -11.90
CA GLU A 202 6.62 11.64 -12.89
C GLU A 202 6.01 11.20 -14.23
N LEU A 203 4.68 10.99 -14.30
CA LEU A 203 4.01 10.65 -15.56
C LEU A 203 3.76 11.93 -16.39
N PRO A 204 4.07 11.92 -17.72
CA PRO A 204 3.67 12.98 -18.62
C PRO A 204 2.16 13.25 -18.52
N PRO A 205 1.70 14.53 -18.64
CA PRO A 205 0.29 14.89 -18.51
C PRO A 205 -0.65 14.08 -19.41
N GLU A 206 -0.21 13.78 -20.64
CA GLU A 206 -0.99 12.99 -21.60
C GLU A 206 -1.15 11.54 -21.15
N VAL A 207 -0.08 10.93 -20.62
CA VAL A 207 -0.12 9.57 -20.07
C VAL A 207 -0.98 9.53 -18.82
N ARG A 208 -0.91 10.56 -17.98
CA ARG A 208 -1.75 10.72 -16.79
C ARG A 208 -3.23 10.81 -17.15
N GLY A 209 -3.57 11.56 -18.20
CA GLY A 209 -4.93 11.65 -18.73
C GLY A 209 -5.47 10.31 -19.22
N LEU A 210 -4.69 9.58 -20.04
CA LEU A 210 -5.04 8.25 -20.53
C LEU A 210 -5.21 7.24 -19.39
N VAL A 211 -4.34 7.30 -18.39
CA VAL A 211 -4.44 6.48 -17.17
C VAL A 211 -5.72 6.80 -16.42
N GLY A 212 -6.08 8.08 -16.27
CA GLY A 212 -7.31 8.53 -15.63
C GLY A 212 -8.57 8.07 -16.36
N GLU A 213 -8.61 8.15 -17.69
CA GLU A 213 -9.70 7.62 -18.50
C GLU A 213 -9.82 6.10 -18.35
N LEU A 214 -8.70 5.39 -18.36
CA LEU A 214 -8.66 3.95 -18.16
C LEU A 214 -9.20 3.57 -16.79
N VAL A 215 -8.80 4.25 -15.70
CA VAL A 215 -9.34 4.04 -14.35
C VAL A 215 -10.83 4.31 -14.30
N SER A 216 -11.28 5.41 -14.88
CA SER A 216 -12.70 5.78 -14.88
C SER A 216 -13.56 4.79 -15.68
N SER A 217 -13.03 4.22 -16.76
CA SER A 217 -13.72 3.24 -17.62
C SER A 217 -13.71 1.82 -17.05
N LEU A 218 -12.67 1.46 -16.29
CA LEU A 218 -12.50 0.12 -15.72
C LEU A 218 -13.29 -0.10 -14.43
N GLY A 219 -13.85 0.97 -13.86
CA GLY A 219 -14.73 0.95 -12.69
C GLY A 219 -14.16 0.13 -11.54
N GLU A 220 -13.52 0.77 -10.59
CA GLU A 220 -13.36 0.17 -9.27
C GLU A 220 -14.77 -0.14 -8.74
N ARG A 221 -15.13 -1.40 -8.75
CA ARG A 221 -16.42 -1.81 -8.24
C ARG A 221 -16.28 -2.19 -6.78
N VAL A 222 -16.74 -1.31 -5.93
CA VAL A 222 -17.04 -1.69 -4.55
C VAL A 222 -18.43 -2.29 -4.55
N TYR A 223 -18.54 -3.53 -4.09
CA TYR A 223 -19.83 -4.17 -3.90
C TYR A 223 -20.45 -3.69 -2.58
N LEU A 224 -21.68 -3.23 -2.67
CA LEU A 224 -22.55 -3.05 -1.51
C LEU A 224 -23.20 -4.37 -1.15
N GLY A 225 -23.62 -4.56 0.10
CA GLY A 225 -24.22 -5.82 0.57
C GLY A 225 -25.43 -6.25 -0.26
N ALA A 226 -26.25 -5.30 -0.71
CA ALA A 226 -27.39 -5.55 -1.58
C ALA A 226 -27.01 -6.13 -2.96
N ASP A 227 -25.76 -5.95 -3.42
CA ASP A 227 -25.27 -6.47 -4.70
C ASP A 227 -24.81 -7.94 -4.58
N LEU A 228 -24.61 -8.44 -3.36
CA LEU A 228 -24.01 -9.75 -3.08
C LEU A 228 -25.06 -10.83 -2.82
N GLU A 229 -25.67 -11.33 -3.90
CA GLU A 229 -26.59 -12.44 -3.80
C GLU A 229 -25.90 -13.72 -3.27
N PRO A 230 -26.40 -14.39 -2.21
CA PRO A 230 -25.71 -15.50 -1.54
C PRO A 230 -25.33 -16.67 -2.44
N ARG A 231 -26.15 -16.99 -3.43
CA ARG A 231 -25.96 -18.15 -4.34
C ARG A 231 -25.29 -17.77 -5.66
N ARG A 232 -25.23 -16.50 -6.00
CA ARG A 232 -24.61 -16.01 -7.25
C ARG A 232 -23.11 -15.86 -7.09
N LYS A 233 -22.35 -16.18 -8.13
CA LYS A 233 -20.91 -15.91 -8.18
C LYS A 233 -20.65 -14.47 -8.60
N HIS A 234 -19.75 -13.81 -7.87
CA HIS A 234 -19.34 -12.44 -8.08
C HIS A 234 -17.84 -12.41 -8.37
N ALA A 235 -17.43 -11.56 -9.32
CA ALA A 235 -16.03 -11.31 -9.62
C ALA A 235 -15.47 -10.35 -8.57
N VAL A 236 -14.84 -10.89 -7.54
CA VAL A 236 -14.21 -10.14 -6.44
C VAL A 236 -12.71 -10.26 -6.57
N SER A 237 -11.99 -9.16 -6.37
CA SER A 237 -10.52 -9.12 -6.41
C SER A 237 -9.92 -9.25 -5.02
N LEU A 238 -10.49 -8.55 -4.05
CA LEU A 238 -10.02 -8.59 -2.66
C LEU A 238 -11.14 -8.25 -1.67
N LEU A 239 -10.92 -8.68 -0.45
CA LEU A 239 -11.61 -8.21 0.76
C LEU A 239 -10.60 -7.43 1.59
N ALA A 240 -11.06 -6.39 2.29
CA ALA A 240 -10.22 -5.61 3.18
C ALA A 240 -10.91 -5.37 4.53
N ALA A 241 -10.15 -5.41 5.63
CA ALA A 241 -10.65 -5.11 6.97
C ALA A 241 -9.60 -4.29 7.75
N PRO A 242 -10.03 -3.36 8.63
CA PRO A 242 -9.15 -2.50 9.39
C PRO A 242 -8.62 -3.16 10.65
N THR A 243 -7.44 -2.73 11.11
CA THR A 243 -7.05 -2.81 12.51
C THR A 243 -7.04 -1.42 13.12
N PHE A 244 -7.05 -1.32 14.45
CA PHE A 244 -7.12 -0.05 15.15
C PHE A 244 -6.00 0.09 16.18
N ASP A 245 -5.49 1.30 16.36
CA ASP A 245 -4.50 1.63 17.37
C ASP A 245 -5.13 1.81 18.76
N ALA A 246 -4.30 2.11 19.77
CA ALA A 246 -4.74 2.35 21.14
C ALA A 246 -5.67 3.56 21.30
N SER A 247 -5.71 4.48 20.33
CA SER A 247 -6.63 5.62 20.29
C SER A 247 -7.94 5.32 19.55
N GLY A 248 -8.06 4.13 18.95
CA GLY A 248 -9.21 3.73 18.13
C GLY A 248 -9.18 4.28 16.71
N ARG A 249 -8.03 4.78 16.23
CA ARG A 249 -7.85 5.19 14.83
C ARG A 249 -7.43 3.98 13.99
N GLN A 250 -7.84 3.99 12.74
CA GLN A 250 -7.45 2.95 11.79
C GLN A 250 -5.91 2.95 11.63
N GLU A 251 -5.28 1.79 11.87
CA GLU A 251 -3.82 1.63 11.84
C GLU A 251 -3.35 0.87 10.60
N LEU A 252 -3.80 -0.39 10.45
CA LEU A 252 -3.51 -1.20 9.27
C LEU A 252 -4.77 -1.51 8.48
N VAL A 253 -4.57 -1.92 7.25
CA VAL A 253 -5.57 -2.63 6.45
C VAL A 253 -5.04 -4.02 6.17
N LEU A 254 -5.78 -5.04 6.60
CA LEU A 254 -5.57 -6.42 6.19
C LEU A 254 -6.36 -6.70 4.93
N THR A 255 -5.76 -7.36 3.94
CA THR A 255 -6.46 -7.76 2.72
C THR A 255 -6.37 -9.27 2.50
N LEU A 256 -7.39 -9.82 1.85
CA LEU A 256 -7.44 -11.18 1.37
C LEU A 256 -7.80 -11.15 -0.13
N SER A 257 -6.87 -11.58 -0.97
CA SER A 257 -7.07 -11.63 -2.42
C SER A 257 -8.02 -12.76 -2.80
N VAL A 258 -8.88 -12.50 -3.78
CA VAL A 258 -9.83 -13.49 -4.32
C VAL A 258 -9.50 -13.69 -5.80
N GLY A 259 -8.99 -14.87 -6.15
CA GLY A 259 -8.49 -15.17 -7.51
C GLY A 259 -9.56 -15.57 -8.52
N GLU A 260 -10.68 -16.08 -8.04
CA GLU A 260 -11.77 -16.64 -8.87
C GLU A 260 -13.14 -16.10 -8.42
N PRO A 261 -14.13 -16.07 -9.31
CA PRO A 261 -15.50 -15.69 -8.93
C PRO A 261 -16.04 -16.61 -7.84
N VAL A 262 -16.49 -16.03 -6.72
CA VAL A 262 -17.01 -16.74 -5.55
C VAL A 262 -18.45 -16.33 -5.25
N THR A 263 -19.20 -17.19 -4.55
CA THR A 263 -20.58 -16.89 -4.18
C THR A 263 -20.65 -15.81 -3.09
N GLY A 264 -21.77 -15.09 -3.00
CA GLY A 264 -21.99 -14.10 -1.94
C GLY A 264 -21.85 -14.70 -0.54
N ALA A 265 -22.31 -15.95 -0.34
CA ALA A 265 -22.13 -16.68 0.92
C ALA A 265 -20.64 -16.92 1.24
N GLU A 266 -19.83 -17.24 0.22
CA GLU A 266 -18.38 -17.42 0.41
C GLU A 266 -17.68 -16.09 0.70
N ILE A 267 -18.11 -15.00 0.05
CA ILE A 267 -17.61 -13.64 0.34
C ILE A 267 -17.87 -13.29 1.81
N ALA A 268 -19.10 -13.50 2.28
CA ALA A 268 -19.47 -13.23 3.68
C ALA A 268 -18.63 -14.07 4.66
N ARG A 269 -18.40 -15.36 4.36
CA ARG A 269 -17.57 -16.24 5.19
C ARG A 269 -16.11 -15.78 5.25
N ARG A 270 -15.53 -15.38 4.11
CA ARG A 270 -14.16 -14.86 4.04
C ARG A 270 -14.05 -13.50 4.71
N GLY A 271 -15.05 -12.63 4.53
CA GLY A 271 -15.13 -11.32 5.19
C GLY A 271 -15.14 -11.47 6.71
N ALA A 272 -16.02 -12.33 7.24
CA ALA A 272 -16.07 -12.60 8.68
C ALA A 272 -14.74 -13.16 9.23
N ALA A 273 -14.06 -14.03 8.48
CA ALA A 273 -12.76 -14.55 8.89
C ALA A 273 -11.67 -13.49 8.86
N LEU A 274 -11.70 -12.58 7.88
CA LEU A 274 -10.76 -11.45 7.79
C LEU A 274 -10.99 -10.44 8.92
N VAL A 275 -12.24 -10.11 9.24
CA VAL A 275 -12.60 -9.25 10.38
C VAL A 275 -12.11 -9.87 11.68
N ALA A 276 -12.36 -11.17 11.91
CA ALA A 276 -11.90 -11.84 13.12
C ALA A 276 -10.36 -11.82 13.27
N ALA A 277 -9.63 -11.92 12.16
CA ALA A 277 -8.17 -11.77 12.16
C ALA A 277 -7.75 -10.32 12.46
N ALA A 278 -8.42 -9.33 11.89
CA ALA A 278 -8.16 -7.91 12.14
C ALA A 278 -8.44 -7.53 13.59
N ASP A 279 -9.53 -8.05 14.17
CA ASP A 279 -9.89 -7.86 15.59
C ASP A 279 -8.83 -8.48 16.52
N ALA A 280 -8.34 -9.68 16.18
CA ALA A 280 -7.28 -10.33 16.94
C ALA A 280 -5.97 -9.52 16.88
N VAL A 281 -5.58 -9.02 15.69
CA VAL A 281 -4.43 -8.13 15.55
C VAL A 281 -4.61 -6.87 16.38
N THR A 282 -5.77 -6.22 16.32
CA THR A 282 -6.09 -5.03 17.12
C THR A 282 -5.90 -5.30 18.60
N ALA A 283 -6.49 -6.39 19.11
CA ALA A 283 -6.41 -6.75 20.54
C ALA A 283 -4.98 -7.08 20.98
N GLU A 284 -4.25 -7.89 20.21
CA GLU A 284 -2.88 -8.31 20.52
C GLU A 284 -1.87 -7.16 20.43
N SER A 285 -2.14 -6.13 19.60
CA SER A 285 -1.32 -4.92 19.48
C SER A 285 -1.68 -3.86 20.55
N GLY A 286 -2.64 -4.13 21.44
CA GLY A 286 -3.11 -3.15 22.42
C GLY A 286 -4.02 -2.07 21.86
N GLY A 287 -4.52 -2.26 20.67
CA GLY A 287 -5.51 -1.39 20.03
C GLY A 287 -6.92 -1.59 20.59
N ARG A 288 -7.83 -0.73 20.18
CA ARG A 288 -9.25 -0.81 20.54
C ARG A 288 -10.13 -0.32 19.40
N HIS A 289 -11.28 -0.94 19.24
CA HIS A 289 -12.27 -0.47 18.28
C HIS A 289 -12.71 0.96 18.60
N PRO A 290 -12.98 1.78 17.57
CA PRO A 290 -13.55 3.09 17.79
C PRO A 290 -14.87 2.94 18.57
N THR A 291 -15.06 3.78 19.58
CA THR A 291 -16.32 3.82 20.31
C THR A 291 -17.41 4.21 19.32
N ARG A 292 -18.36 3.33 19.05
CA ARG A 292 -19.52 3.68 18.24
C ARG A 292 -20.18 4.87 18.90
N SER A 293 -20.05 6.07 18.33
CA SER A 293 -20.91 7.19 18.70
C SER A 293 -22.34 6.75 18.37
N VAL A 294 -23.10 6.44 19.39
CA VAL A 294 -24.55 6.31 19.27
C VAL A 294 -25.04 7.71 18.91
N LEU A 295 -25.36 7.94 17.63
CA LEU A 295 -26.13 9.09 17.18
C LEU A 295 -27.59 8.87 17.49
#